data_be82ec982bde58ceac98160e2efdc628
#
_entry.id   be82ec982bde58ceac98160e2efdc628
#
_cell.length_a   1.000
_cell.length_b   1.000
_cell.length_c   1.000
_cell.angle_alpha   90.00
_cell.angle_beta   90.00
_cell.angle_gamma   90.00
#
_symmetry.space_group_name_H-M   'P 1'
#
loop_
_entity.id
_entity.type
_entity.pdbx_description
1 polymer ?
#
loop_
_entity_poly.entity_id
_entity_poly.type
_entity_poly.pdbx_seq_one_letter_code
_entity_poly.pdbx_strand_id
1 'polypeptide(L)'
;MASPLRRSHGRRHSQLGSILQLYSEETQGVETLDNVTTILGEESEPQPDLALRILSEYGGQSRETADEYVEGPPELVAEVAHSTRAIDLHQKRLDYQQAGVREYLVLCIEGPELIWFGFRSRGRIVPDGDGVCRSRVFPGLWIDAPALLAGIGARQSAVLRKGLSSPEHSAFVRRLQRRHDKLRGKRT
;
A
#
# COMPACT_ATOMS: atom_id res chain seq x y z
N MET A 1 20.91 6.99 15.90
CA MET A 1 20.29 8.26 15.47
C MET A 1 19.73 8.07 14.07
N ALA A 2 18.46 8.41 13.83
CA ALA A 2 17.88 8.35 12.51
C ALA A 2 18.61 9.32 11.56
N SER A 3 18.88 8.90 10.32
CA SER A 3 19.46 9.77 9.30
C SER A 3 18.52 10.95 8.99
N PRO A 4 19.06 12.17 8.78
CA PRO A 4 18.21 13.32 8.47
C PRO A 4 17.48 13.11 7.13
N LEU A 5 16.15 13.20 7.16
CA LEU A 5 15.32 13.08 5.96
C LEU A 5 15.35 14.38 5.14
N ARG A 6 15.57 14.28 3.84
CA ARG A 6 15.54 15.43 2.93
C ARG A 6 14.09 15.86 2.66
N ARG A 7 13.88 17.16 2.40
CA ARG A 7 12.56 17.73 2.05
C ARG A 7 11.88 16.97 0.88
N SER A 8 12.66 16.52 -0.10
CA SER A 8 12.14 15.73 -1.24
C SER A 8 11.53 14.41 -0.80
N HIS A 9 12.13 13.71 0.16
CA HIS A 9 11.57 12.49 0.75
C HIS A 9 10.25 12.78 1.45
N GLY A 10 10.22 13.71 2.41
CA GLY A 10 9.00 14.03 3.14
C GLY A 10 7.85 14.48 2.24
N ARG A 11 8.15 15.25 1.16
CA ARG A 11 7.13 15.64 0.19
C ARG A 11 6.55 14.43 -0.56
N ARG A 12 7.37 13.48 -1.00
CA ARG A 12 6.92 12.29 -1.74
C ARG A 12 6.18 11.31 -0.83
N HIS A 13 6.68 11.13 0.38
CA HIS A 13 6.00 10.35 1.41
C HIS A 13 4.59 10.90 1.68
N SER A 14 4.47 12.21 1.96
CA SER A 14 3.18 12.86 2.16
C SER A 14 2.23 12.73 0.96
N GLN A 15 2.74 12.84 -0.29
CA GLN A 15 1.92 12.67 -1.49
C GLN A 15 1.39 11.23 -1.62
N LEU A 16 2.24 10.23 -1.41
CA LEU A 16 1.83 8.83 -1.49
C LEU A 16 0.91 8.47 -0.32
N GLY A 17 1.22 8.92 0.90
CA GLY A 17 0.38 8.74 2.08
C GLY A 17 -1.03 9.31 1.89
N SER A 18 -1.14 10.52 1.31
CA SER A 18 -2.44 11.13 1.01
C SER A 18 -3.28 10.31 0.02
N ILE A 19 -2.64 9.62 -0.94
CA ILE A 19 -3.33 8.74 -1.90
C ILE A 19 -3.89 7.51 -1.17
N LEU A 20 -3.06 6.85 -0.35
CA LEU A 20 -3.45 5.67 0.39
C LEU A 20 -4.50 5.99 1.44
N GLN A 21 -4.35 7.13 2.13
CA GLN A 21 -5.30 7.59 3.14
C GLN A 21 -6.68 7.86 2.52
N LEU A 22 -6.76 8.64 1.44
CA LEU A 22 -8.02 8.87 0.74
C LEU A 22 -8.66 7.57 0.25
N TYR A 23 -7.85 6.62 -0.24
CA TYR A 23 -8.35 5.32 -0.65
C TYR A 23 -8.97 4.55 0.53
N SER A 24 -8.31 4.52 1.68
CA SER A 24 -8.82 3.80 2.86
C SER A 24 -10.09 4.44 3.44
N GLU A 25 -10.18 5.77 3.47
CA GLU A 25 -11.37 6.50 3.91
C GLU A 25 -12.62 6.18 3.07
N GLU A 26 -12.44 5.95 1.77
CA GLU A 26 -13.50 5.60 0.82
C GLU A 26 -13.73 4.07 0.69
N THR A 27 -12.97 3.26 1.46
CA THR A 27 -12.99 1.80 1.35
C THR A 27 -13.16 1.16 2.73
N GLN A 28 -14.39 0.93 3.15
CA GLN A 28 -14.69 0.33 4.45
C GLN A 28 -13.95 -1.01 4.65
N GLY A 29 -13.29 -1.14 5.80
CA GLY A 29 -12.51 -2.33 6.15
C GLY A 29 -11.08 -2.32 5.61
N VAL A 30 -10.61 -1.17 5.15
CA VAL A 30 -9.22 -0.93 4.75
C VAL A 30 -8.62 0.17 5.62
N GLU A 31 -7.37 0.04 5.99
CA GLU A 31 -6.64 0.99 6.82
C GLU A 31 -5.28 1.31 6.21
N THR A 32 -4.91 2.59 6.28
CA THR A 32 -3.57 3.08 5.95
C THR A 32 -2.74 3.23 7.22
N LEU A 33 -1.50 2.78 7.17
CA LEU A 33 -0.52 2.90 8.24
C LEU A 33 0.68 3.71 7.76
N ASP A 34 1.22 4.56 8.62
CA ASP A 34 2.36 5.45 8.36
C ASP A 34 3.44 5.19 9.42
N ASN A 35 4.59 4.68 8.99
CA ASN A 35 5.73 4.36 9.86
C ASN A 35 5.37 3.47 11.07
N VAL A 36 4.51 2.49 10.89
CA VAL A 36 4.08 1.56 11.93
C VAL A 36 4.95 0.30 11.92
N THR A 37 5.47 -0.08 13.08
CA THR A 37 6.18 -1.34 13.24
C THR A 37 5.25 -2.51 12.93
N THR A 38 5.70 -3.38 12.01
CA THR A 38 4.96 -4.55 11.57
C THR A 38 5.73 -5.81 11.94
N ILE A 39 5.14 -6.68 12.76
CA ILE A 39 5.75 -7.95 13.18
C ILE A 39 5.49 -8.98 12.09
N LEU A 40 6.51 -9.30 11.29
CA LEU A 40 6.42 -10.23 10.17
C LEU A 40 6.91 -11.66 10.48
N GLY A 41 7.40 -11.89 11.70
CA GLY A 41 7.94 -13.15 12.20
C GLY A 41 8.75 -12.95 13.46
N GLU A 42 9.37 -14.01 13.97
CA GLU A 42 10.11 -13.98 15.25
C GLU A 42 11.34 -13.04 15.22
N GLU A 43 11.93 -12.77 14.05
CA GLU A 43 13.14 -11.96 13.90
C GLU A 43 12.97 -10.78 12.92
N SER A 44 11.74 -10.43 12.53
CA SER A 44 11.50 -9.43 11.50
C SER A 44 10.41 -8.44 11.92
N GLU A 45 10.85 -7.25 12.32
CA GLU A 45 10.00 -6.14 12.75
C GLU A 45 10.28 -4.88 11.90
N PRO A 46 10.03 -4.91 10.58
CA PRO A 46 10.24 -3.74 9.76
C PRO A 46 9.25 -2.62 10.09
N GLN A 47 9.69 -1.41 9.82
CA GLN A 47 8.88 -0.21 9.87
C GLN A 47 8.80 0.37 8.44
N PRO A 48 7.83 -0.08 7.63
CA PRO A 48 7.66 0.47 6.28
C PRO A 48 7.24 1.94 6.34
N ASP A 49 7.64 2.72 5.34
CA ASP A 49 7.21 4.12 5.23
C ASP A 49 5.68 4.23 5.22
N LEU A 50 5.01 3.37 4.45
CA LEU A 50 3.55 3.30 4.36
C LEU A 50 3.08 1.86 4.18
N ALA A 51 1.91 1.53 4.72
CA ALA A 51 1.24 0.27 4.41
C ALA A 51 -0.27 0.48 4.21
N LEU A 52 -0.89 -0.43 3.46
CA LEU A 52 -2.33 -0.52 3.31
C LEU A 52 -2.75 -1.95 3.63
N ARG A 53 -3.66 -2.10 4.60
CA ARG A 53 -4.12 -3.42 5.05
C ARG A 53 -5.64 -3.54 5.00
N ILE A 54 -6.12 -4.75 4.84
CA ILE A 54 -7.50 -5.11 5.10
C ILE A 54 -7.59 -5.47 6.58
N LEU A 55 -8.54 -4.90 7.31
CA LEU A 55 -8.75 -5.20 8.72
C LEU A 55 -9.13 -6.68 8.93
N SER A 56 -8.68 -7.26 10.03
CA SER A 56 -8.87 -8.70 10.32
C SER A 56 -10.33 -9.13 10.31
N GLU A 57 -11.23 -8.30 10.81
CA GLU A 57 -12.69 -8.53 10.80
C GLU A 57 -13.31 -8.46 9.39
N TYR A 58 -12.59 -7.91 8.41
CA TYR A 58 -12.94 -7.96 6.98
C TYR A 58 -12.17 -9.06 6.22
N GLY A 59 -11.44 -9.91 6.95
CA GLY A 59 -10.71 -11.04 6.41
C GLY A 59 -9.33 -10.68 5.85
N GLY A 60 -8.70 -9.64 6.41
CA GLY A 60 -7.31 -9.30 6.21
C GLY A 60 -6.36 -10.34 6.80
N GLN A 61 -5.09 -10.24 6.45
CA GLN A 61 -4.07 -11.21 6.86
C GLN A 61 -3.22 -10.74 8.03
N SER A 62 -3.33 -9.48 8.41
CA SER A 62 -2.70 -8.90 9.60
C SER A 62 -3.74 -8.62 10.69
N ARG A 63 -3.29 -8.57 11.95
CA ARG A 63 -4.11 -8.24 13.11
C ARG A 63 -3.40 -7.21 13.98
N GLU A 64 -4.14 -6.54 14.84
CA GLU A 64 -3.60 -5.70 15.89
C GLU A 64 -3.31 -6.54 17.12
N THR A 65 -2.17 -6.30 17.77
CA THR A 65 -1.82 -6.92 19.05
C THR A 65 -2.39 -6.09 20.21
N ALA A 66 -2.34 -6.65 21.42
CA ALA A 66 -2.77 -5.94 22.63
C ALA A 66 -1.93 -4.67 22.92
N ASP A 67 -0.70 -4.62 22.42
CA ASP A 67 0.23 -3.50 22.55
C ASP A 67 0.19 -2.56 21.33
N GLU A 68 -0.88 -2.60 20.54
CA GLU A 68 -1.13 -1.75 19.36
C GLU A 68 -0.10 -1.89 18.21
N TYR A 69 0.61 -3.03 18.11
CA TYR A 69 1.43 -3.36 16.95
C TYR A 69 0.62 -4.10 15.89
N VAL A 70 1.09 -4.04 14.65
CA VAL A 70 0.52 -4.83 13.56
C VAL A 70 1.28 -6.15 13.43
N GLU A 71 0.61 -7.27 13.66
CA GLU A 71 1.16 -8.61 13.51
C GLU A 71 0.64 -9.26 12.22
N GLY A 72 1.55 -9.80 11.44
CA GLY A 72 1.30 -10.35 10.11
C GLY A 72 1.44 -9.33 8.99
N PRO A 73 1.60 -9.80 7.74
CA PRO A 73 1.89 -8.94 6.61
C PRO A 73 0.68 -8.10 6.19
N PRO A 74 0.82 -6.78 6.01
CA PRO A 74 -0.19 -5.99 5.30
C PRO A 74 -0.29 -6.43 3.84
N GLU A 75 -1.42 -6.16 3.20
CA GLU A 75 -1.61 -6.52 1.80
C GLU A 75 -0.73 -5.73 0.84
N LEU A 76 -0.45 -4.46 1.14
CA LEU A 76 0.44 -3.60 0.37
C LEU A 76 1.40 -2.88 1.31
N VAL A 77 2.67 -2.87 0.94
CA VAL A 77 3.72 -2.06 1.56
C VAL A 77 4.26 -1.08 0.53
N ALA A 78 4.54 0.15 0.95
CA ALA A 78 5.14 1.17 0.10
C ALA A 78 6.34 1.82 0.79
N GLU A 79 7.42 2.03 0.01
CA GLU A 79 8.65 2.67 0.44
C GLU A 79 8.98 3.86 -0.46
N VAL A 80 9.52 4.91 0.13
CA VAL A 80 9.99 6.09 -0.59
C VAL A 80 11.52 6.10 -0.58
N ALA A 81 12.10 5.54 -1.62
CA ALA A 81 13.55 5.33 -1.74
C ALA A 81 14.28 6.58 -2.24
N HIS A 82 15.26 7.04 -1.47
CA HIS A 82 16.21 8.08 -1.89
C HIS A 82 17.56 7.43 -2.21
N SER A 83 18.42 7.27 -1.22
CA SER A 83 19.74 6.61 -1.33
C SER A 83 19.69 5.09 -1.08
N THR A 84 18.58 4.58 -0.60
CA THR A 84 18.36 3.16 -0.23
C THR A 84 17.80 2.33 -1.38
N ARG A 85 17.65 2.88 -2.59
CA ARG A 85 17.02 2.24 -3.75
C ARG A 85 17.44 0.77 -3.96
N ALA A 86 18.74 0.46 -3.83
CA ALA A 86 19.21 -0.90 -4.03
C ALA A 86 18.71 -1.85 -2.94
N ILE A 87 18.67 -1.41 -1.67
CA ILE A 87 18.17 -2.19 -0.54
C ILE A 87 16.67 -2.42 -0.69
N ASP A 88 15.92 -1.36 -0.99
CA ASP A 88 14.45 -1.41 -1.13
C ASP A 88 14.04 -2.30 -2.32
N LEU A 89 14.78 -2.26 -3.44
CA LEU A 89 14.46 -3.07 -4.61
C LEU A 89 14.91 -4.52 -4.54
N HIS A 90 15.86 -4.87 -3.67
CA HIS A 90 16.40 -6.22 -3.59
C HIS A 90 16.09 -6.89 -2.27
N GLN A 91 16.72 -6.48 -1.16
CA GLN A 91 16.57 -7.18 0.12
C GLN A 91 15.16 -7.04 0.68
N LYS A 92 14.68 -5.83 0.92
CA LYS A 92 13.32 -5.60 1.47
C LYS A 92 12.23 -6.23 0.59
N ARG A 93 12.39 -6.20 -0.74
CA ARG A 93 11.45 -6.85 -1.65
C ARG A 93 11.33 -8.35 -1.40
N LEU A 94 12.46 -9.02 -1.17
CA LEU A 94 12.48 -10.46 -0.86
C LEU A 94 11.86 -10.73 0.51
N ASP A 95 12.22 -9.93 1.51
CA ASP A 95 11.72 -10.07 2.87
C ASP A 95 10.19 -9.88 2.92
N TYR A 96 9.65 -8.82 2.31
CA TYR A 96 8.21 -8.61 2.22
C TYR A 96 7.49 -9.70 1.41
N GLN A 97 8.11 -10.20 0.33
CA GLN A 97 7.56 -11.31 -0.45
C GLN A 97 7.48 -12.60 0.36
N GLN A 98 8.53 -12.94 1.11
CA GLN A 98 8.58 -14.13 1.97
C GLN A 98 7.59 -14.03 3.14
N ALA A 99 7.45 -12.84 3.73
CA ALA A 99 6.49 -12.57 4.78
C ALA A 99 5.02 -12.67 4.31
N GLY A 100 4.75 -12.65 2.99
CA GLY A 100 3.41 -12.82 2.45
C GLY A 100 2.69 -11.51 2.10
N VAL A 101 3.40 -10.37 2.05
CA VAL A 101 2.91 -9.13 1.44
C VAL A 101 2.46 -9.43 0.01
N ARG A 102 1.38 -8.84 -0.45
CA ARG A 102 0.81 -9.15 -1.78
C ARG A 102 1.28 -8.18 -2.84
N GLU A 103 1.45 -6.92 -2.47
CA GLU A 103 1.95 -5.86 -3.35
C GLU A 103 3.02 -5.03 -2.64
N TYR A 104 4.05 -4.67 -3.38
CA TYR A 104 5.15 -3.85 -2.90
C TYR A 104 5.43 -2.71 -3.86
N LEU A 105 5.31 -1.48 -3.40
CA LEU A 105 5.48 -0.27 -4.17
C LEU A 105 6.73 0.47 -3.70
N VAL A 106 7.60 0.88 -4.63
CA VAL A 106 8.78 1.71 -4.34
C VAL A 106 8.70 2.98 -5.16
N LEU A 107 8.63 4.13 -4.48
CA LEU A 107 8.70 5.45 -5.09
C LEU A 107 10.14 5.96 -5.02
N CYS A 108 10.89 5.83 -6.10
CA CYS A 108 12.26 6.29 -6.20
C CYS A 108 12.31 7.80 -6.43
N ILE A 109 13.12 8.52 -5.62
CA ILE A 109 13.31 9.97 -5.73
C ILE A 109 14.46 10.28 -6.67
N GLU A 110 15.59 9.61 -6.51
CA GLU A 110 16.74 9.72 -7.43
C GLU A 110 16.52 8.79 -8.62
N GLY A 111 16.57 9.35 -9.85
CA GLY A 111 16.07 8.66 -11.04
C GLY A 111 14.57 8.40 -10.91
N PRO A 112 13.72 9.45 -10.94
CA PRO A 112 12.32 9.36 -10.57
C PRO A 112 11.58 8.22 -11.26
N GLU A 113 11.16 7.22 -10.49
CA GLU A 113 10.50 6.03 -10.99
C GLU A 113 9.50 5.49 -9.95
N LEU A 114 8.35 5.02 -10.41
CA LEU A 114 7.42 4.24 -9.62
C LEU A 114 7.56 2.77 -10.00
N ILE A 115 8.00 1.95 -9.05
CA ILE A 115 8.16 0.52 -9.24
C ILE A 115 7.14 -0.19 -8.36
N TRP A 116 6.26 -0.99 -8.96
CA TRP A 116 5.21 -1.69 -8.24
C TRP A 116 5.22 -3.18 -8.55
N PHE A 117 5.44 -4.01 -7.53
CA PHE A 117 5.45 -5.47 -7.65
C PHE A 117 4.14 -6.07 -7.17
N GLY A 118 3.58 -7.00 -7.94
CA GLY A 118 2.48 -7.86 -7.52
C GLY A 118 3.01 -9.27 -7.27
N PHE A 119 3.25 -9.64 -6.02
CA PHE A 119 3.91 -10.90 -5.69
C PHE A 119 3.10 -12.15 -6.03
N ARG A 120 1.78 -12.12 -5.85
CA ARG A 120 0.90 -13.25 -6.23
C ARG A 120 0.75 -13.42 -7.73
N SER A 121 0.77 -12.34 -8.47
CA SER A 121 0.61 -12.33 -9.92
C SER A 121 1.92 -12.44 -10.69
N ARG A 122 3.04 -12.67 -9.98
CA ARG A 122 4.40 -12.85 -10.49
C ARG A 122 4.80 -11.81 -11.52
N GLY A 123 4.84 -10.53 -11.14
CA GLY A 123 5.33 -9.51 -12.05
C GLY A 123 5.14 -8.09 -11.56
N ARG A 124 5.62 -7.15 -12.36
CA ARG A 124 5.41 -5.74 -12.11
C ARG A 124 3.99 -5.34 -12.48
N ILE A 125 3.42 -4.41 -11.73
CA ILE A 125 2.26 -3.62 -12.13
C ILE A 125 2.82 -2.46 -12.93
N VAL A 126 2.60 -2.50 -14.23
CA VAL A 126 3.10 -1.48 -15.16
C VAL A 126 1.99 -0.48 -15.48
N PRO A 127 2.33 0.78 -15.77
CA PRO A 127 1.37 1.78 -16.23
C PRO A 127 0.71 1.32 -17.53
N ASP A 128 -0.57 1.64 -17.68
CA ASP A 128 -1.27 1.51 -18.97
C ASP A 128 -0.90 2.64 -19.95
N GLY A 129 -1.60 2.70 -21.09
CA GLY A 129 -1.38 3.72 -22.13
C GLY A 129 -1.55 5.16 -21.64
N ASP A 130 -2.29 5.39 -20.56
CA ASP A 130 -2.50 6.69 -19.94
C ASP A 130 -1.51 6.98 -18.81
N GLY A 131 -0.60 6.06 -18.49
CA GLY A 131 0.38 6.16 -17.41
C GLY A 131 -0.16 5.75 -16.05
N VAL A 132 -1.32 5.09 -15.99
CA VAL A 132 -1.99 4.73 -14.73
C VAL A 132 -1.64 3.31 -14.32
N CYS A 133 -1.08 3.16 -13.13
CA CYS A 133 -0.92 1.87 -12.44
C CYS A 133 -2.18 1.55 -11.63
N ARG A 134 -2.61 0.28 -11.66
CA ARG A 134 -3.80 -0.17 -10.93
C ARG A 134 -3.46 -1.32 -10.01
N SER A 135 -3.76 -1.18 -8.71
CA SER A 135 -3.64 -2.27 -7.75
C SER A 135 -4.52 -3.46 -8.16
N ARG A 136 -3.96 -4.66 -7.99
CA ARG A 136 -4.68 -5.93 -8.19
C ARG A 136 -5.31 -6.44 -6.90
N VAL A 137 -4.77 -5.99 -5.77
CA VAL A 137 -5.24 -6.36 -4.43
C VAL A 137 -6.28 -5.39 -3.92
N PHE A 138 -6.13 -4.10 -4.25
CA PHE A 138 -7.01 -3.01 -3.87
C PHE A 138 -7.69 -2.39 -5.11
N PRO A 139 -8.74 -3.00 -5.65
CA PRO A 139 -9.48 -2.48 -6.81
C PRO A 139 -9.93 -1.03 -6.56
N GLY A 140 -9.68 -0.16 -7.52
CA GLY A 140 -9.93 1.28 -7.39
C GLY A 140 -8.73 2.10 -6.90
N LEU A 141 -7.70 1.49 -6.31
CA LEU A 141 -6.43 2.17 -6.05
C LEU A 141 -5.67 2.35 -7.36
N TRP A 142 -5.91 3.50 -8.00
CA TRP A 142 -5.29 3.91 -9.24
C TRP A 142 -4.29 5.03 -9.00
N ILE A 143 -3.08 4.87 -9.49
CA ILE A 143 -1.98 5.83 -9.35
C ILE A 143 -1.52 6.27 -10.73
N ASP A 144 -1.65 7.56 -11.03
CA ASP A 144 -1.04 8.20 -12.20
C ASP A 144 0.46 8.38 -11.91
N ALA A 145 1.27 7.46 -12.42
CA ALA A 145 2.70 7.45 -12.14
C ALA A 145 3.40 8.74 -12.62
N PRO A 146 3.17 9.25 -13.84
CA PRO A 146 3.70 10.55 -14.27
C PRO A 146 3.29 11.71 -13.36
N ALA A 147 2.01 11.80 -12.97
CA ALA A 147 1.52 12.88 -12.11
C ALA A 147 2.14 12.81 -10.71
N LEU A 148 2.24 11.61 -10.12
CA LEU A 148 2.89 11.41 -8.83
C LEU A 148 4.37 11.83 -8.90
N LEU A 149 5.11 11.38 -9.91
CA LEU A 149 6.52 11.71 -10.11
C LEU A 149 6.75 13.19 -10.39
N ALA A 150 5.85 13.86 -11.09
CA ALA A 150 5.90 15.30 -11.32
C ALA A 150 5.38 16.14 -10.15
N GLY A 151 4.68 15.52 -9.19
CA GLY A 151 4.05 16.21 -8.06
C GLY A 151 2.78 16.99 -8.42
N ILE A 152 2.04 16.53 -9.44
CA ILE A 152 0.79 17.12 -9.92
C ILE A 152 -0.39 16.50 -9.14
N GLY A 153 -0.61 16.97 -7.92
CA GLY A 153 -1.61 16.39 -7.00
C GLY A 153 -3.04 16.40 -7.54
N ALA A 154 -3.45 17.46 -8.22
CA ALA A 154 -4.81 17.55 -8.78
C ALA A 154 -5.12 16.44 -9.80
N ARG A 155 -4.16 16.12 -10.69
CA ARG A 155 -4.30 15.04 -11.66
C ARG A 155 -4.33 13.68 -10.97
N GLN A 156 -3.44 13.45 -10.01
CA GLN A 156 -3.41 12.23 -9.20
C GLN A 156 -4.75 12.01 -8.46
N SER A 157 -5.29 13.04 -7.82
CA SER A 157 -6.58 12.96 -7.11
C SER A 157 -7.74 12.65 -8.06
N ALA A 158 -7.74 13.21 -9.26
CA ALA A 158 -8.77 12.93 -10.27
C ALA A 158 -8.73 11.46 -10.71
N VAL A 159 -7.53 10.90 -10.94
CA VAL A 159 -7.36 9.49 -11.32
C VAL A 159 -7.79 8.56 -10.19
N LEU A 160 -7.42 8.85 -8.93
CA LEU A 160 -7.85 8.05 -7.79
C LEU A 160 -9.39 8.06 -7.64
N ARG A 161 -10.03 9.23 -7.72
CA ARG A 161 -11.50 9.33 -7.65
C ARG A 161 -12.20 8.54 -8.76
N LYS A 162 -11.63 8.53 -9.97
CA LYS A 162 -12.13 7.69 -11.07
C LYS A 162 -12.03 6.20 -10.71
N GLY A 163 -10.93 5.77 -10.09
CA GLY A 163 -10.76 4.40 -9.60
C GLY A 163 -11.79 4.04 -8.51
N LEU A 164 -11.99 4.92 -7.52
CA LEU A 164 -12.96 4.75 -6.44
C LEU A 164 -14.41 4.69 -6.95
N SER A 165 -14.71 5.34 -8.07
CA SER A 165 -16.03 5.28 -8.72
C SER A 165 -16.20 4.06 -9.64
N SER A 166 -15.20 3.19 -9.75
CA SER A 166 -15.24 2.05 -10.67
C SER A 166 -16.15 0.91 -10.16
N PRO A 167 -16.73 0.11 -11.08
CA PRO A 167 -17.48 -1.09 -10.72
C PRO A 167 -16.64 -2.10 -9.92
N GLU A 168 -15.35 -2.19 -10.20
CA GLU A 168 -14.39 -3.08 -9.53
C GLU A 168 -14.22 -2.70 -8.06
N HIS A 169 -14.09 -1.40 -7.75
CA HIS A 169 -14.04 -0.90 -6.39
C HIS A 169 -15.35 -1.20 -5.65
N SER A 170 -16.48 -0.88 -6.25
CA SER A 170 -17.80 -1.18 -5.67
C SER A 170 -17.97 -2.68 -5.36
N ALA A 171 -17.51 -3.55 -6.26
CA ALA A 171 -17.53 -5.01 -6.05
C ALA A 171 -16.58 -5.44 -4.93
N PHE A 172 -15.43 -4.77 -4.79
CA PHE A 172 -14.47 -5.02 -3.73
C PHE A 172 -15.06 -4.68 -2.35
N VAL A 173 -15.64 -3.49 -2.19
CA VAL A 173 -16.29 -3.05 -0.94
C VAL A 173 -17.40 -4.04 -0.55
N ARG A 174 -18.28 -4.43 -1.49
CA ARG A 174 -19.32 -5.45 -1.21
C ARG A 174 -18.72 -6.81 -0.80
N ARG A 175 -17.56 -7.19 -1.34
CA ARG A 175 -16.88 -8.43 -0.95
C ARG A 175 -16.32 -8.35 0.47
N LEU A 176 -15.74 -7.22 0.86
CA LEU A 176 -15.27 -6.98 2.23
C LEU A 176 -16.44 -7.05 3.21
N GLN A 177 -17.55 -6.36 2.93
CA GLN A 177 -18.73 -6.36 3.77
C GLN A 177 -19.29 -7.78 3.98
N ARG A 178 -19.43 -8.57 2.91
CA ARG A 178 -19.89 -9.97 3.03
C ARG A 178 -18.96 -10.83 3.89
N ARG A 179 -17.65 -10.58 3.84
CA ARG A 179 -16.68 -11.28 4.70
C ARG A 179 -16.86 -10.90 6.17
N HIS A 180 -16.99 -9.60 6.43
CA HIS A 180 -17.25 -9.08 7.77
C HIS A 180 -18.51 -9.72 8.38
N ASP A 181 -19.64 -9.71 7.65
CA ASP A 181 -20.92 -10.28 8.12
C ASP A 181 -20.78 -11.77 8.43
N LYS A 182 -20.08 -12.52 7.56
CA LYS A 182 -19.81 -13.95 7.76
C LYS A 182 -18.92 -14.22 8.98
N LEU A 183 -17.92 -13.39 9.24
CA LEU A 183 -17.02 -13.56 10.39
C LEU A 183 -17.73 -13.19 11.69
N ARG A 184 -18.54 -12.14 11.68
CA ARG A 184 -19.35 -11.70 12.82
C ARG A 184 -20.39 -12.77 13.20
N GLY A 185 -21.09 -13.36 12.24
CA GLY A 185 -22.09 -14.42 12.50
C GLY A 185 -21.51 -15.76 12.98
N LYS A 186 -20.18 -15.93 12.95
CA LYS A 186 -19.51 -17.12 13.52
C LYS A 186 -19.06 -16.92 14.97
N ARG A 187 -19.08 -15.68 15.48
CA ARG A 187 -18.69 -15.31 16.84
C ARG A 187 -19.91 -15.23 17.81
N THR A 188 -21.11 -15.29 17.26
CA THR A 188 -22.38 -15.44 18.01
C THR A 188 -22.80 -16.91 18.01
#